data_3da726176a0aaa0e12cfb654def3981d
#
_entry.id   3da726176a0aaa0e12cfb654def3981d
#
_cell.length_a   1.000
_cell.length_b   1.000
_cell.length_c   1.000
_cell.angle_alpha   90.00
_cell.angle_beta   90.00
_cell.angle_gamma   90.00
#
_symmetry.space_group_name_H-M   'P 1'
#
loop_
_entity.id
_entity.type
_entity.pdbx_description
1 polymer ?
#
loop_
_entity_poly.entity_id
_entity_poly.type
_entity_poly.pdbx_seq_one_letter_code
_entity_poly.pdbx_strand_id
1 'polypeptide(L)'
;MQEVVVEDRFRGPPQSGNGGYVGGLFSRSVDSSGRGNVEVTLRSPIPLDKSMQVNRFEDGTATINDGETLIAQVKPVDWEMEVPAPPTWDDVKAVANKSLAFDSNINDLLPGRRGFHPICFCCGIEHDTGLQVCVAQTGDQVAAIWQTKESWGDDNGLIPLEFLWTAMDCPGQFAYMEKGIRTGMLGRITASVSERPRAGETLLVTAWTILVEGKKHFAGSAIFDEQGKLYAKAKTVWIGRRED
;
A
#
# COMPACT_ATOMS: atom_id res chain seq x y z
N MET A 1 -9.87 -13.42 -23.15
CA MET A 1 -8.78 -12.82 -22.36
C MET A 1 -9.43 -11.95 -21.28
N GLN A 2 -8.98 -12.05 -20.07
CA GLN A 2 -9.45 -11.16 -19.00
C GLN A 2 -8.64 -9.88 -19.06
N GLU A 3 -9.32 -8.75 -18.84
CA GLU A 3 -8.70 -7.43 -18.82
C GLU A 3 -8.90 -6.76 -17.48
N VAL A 4 -8.02 -5.82 -17.15
CA VAL A 4 -8.09 -5.01 -15.94
C VAL A 4 -7.74 -3.56 -16.29
N VAL A 5 -8.46 -2.63 -15.67
CA VAL A 5 -8.25 -1.19 -15.81
C VAL A 5 -8.01 -0.60 -14.43
N VAL A 6 -7.06 0.31 -14.31
CA VAL A 6 -6.83 1.13 -13.13
C VAL A 6 -7.31 2.54 -13.44
N GLU A 7 -8.41 2.95 -12.82
CA GLU A 7 -8.95 4.30 -13.01
C GLU A 7 -7.98 5.36 -12.47
N ASP A 8 -7.94 6.53 -13.11
CA ASP A 8 -7.05 7.64 -12.78
C ASP A 8 -7.12 8.08 -11.30
N ARG A 9 -8.30 7.99 -10.69
CA ARG A 9 -8.47 8.28 -9.25
C ARG A 9 -7.68 7.37 -8.32
N PHE A 10 -7.21 6.22 -8.75
CA PHE A 10 -6.38 5.29 -7.96
C PHE A 10 -4.89 5.46 -8.21
N ARG A 11 -4.46 6.68 -8.53
CA ARG A 11 -3.05 7.01 -8.76
C ARG A 11 -2.24 7.01 -7.47
N GLY A 12 -0.97 6.70 -7.59
CA GLY A 12 0.07 7.02 -6.60
C GLY A 12 0.90 8.19 -7.15
N PRO A 13 1.88 7.92 -8.04
CA PRO A 13 2.53 8.95 -8.85
C PRO A 13 1.53 9.58 -9.85
N PRO A 14 1.80 10.81 -10.35
CA PRO A 14 0.88 11.52 -11.24
C PRO A 14 0.41 10.75 -12.47
N GLN A 15 1.26 9.86 -13.00
CA GLN A 15 1.00 9.11 -14.24
C GLN A 15 1.04 7.59 -14.03
N SER A 16 0.83 7.12 -12.81
CA SER A 16 0.86 5.69 -12.52
C SER A 16 -0.09 5.33 -11.39
N GLY A 17 -0.71 4.17 -11.49
CA GLY A 17 -1.52 3.61 -10.41
C GLY A 17 -0.76 3.49 -9.09
N ASN A 18 -1.47 3.62 -7.96
CA ASN A 18 -0.92 3.39 -6.63
C ASN A 18 -0.53 1.92 -6.47
N GLY A 19 0.67 1.66 -5.95
CA GLY A 19 1.23 0.32 -5.87
C GLY A 19 0.45 -0.63 -5.00
N GLY A 20 -0.08 -0.16 -3.86
CA GLY A 20 -0.93 -0.96 -2.99
C GLY A 20 -2.28 -1.28 -3.64
N TYR A 21 -2.96 -0.27 -4.22
CA TYR A 21 -4.22 -0.48 -4.90
C TYR A 21 -4.12 -1.54 -6.00
N VAL A 22 -3.12 -1.40 -6.88
CA VAL A 22 -2.93 -2.38 -7.96
C VAL A 22 -2.47 -3.74 -7.43
N GLY A 23 -1.72 -3.77 -6.32
CA GLY A 23 -1.39 -5.01 -5.62
C GLY A 23 -2.65 -5.78 -5.24
N GLY A 24 -3.60 -5.14 -4.57
CA GLY A 24 -4.90 -5.74 -4.23
C GLY A 24 -5.72 -6.12 -5.45
N LEU A 25 -5.80 -5.26 -6.46
CA LEU A 25 -6.54 -5.52 -7.69
C LEU A 25 -5.97 -6.71 -8.47
N PHE A 26 -4.64 -6.75 -8.64
CA PHE A 26 -3.97 -7.81 -9.39
C PHE A 26 -3.93 -9.13 -8.63
N SER A 27 -3.91 -9.11 -7.28
CA SER A 27 -3.94 -10.33 -6.47
C SER A 27 -5.14 -11.22 -6.80
N ARG A 28 -6.28 -10.62 -7.18
CA ARG A 28 -7.48 -11.36 -7.59
C ARG A 28 -7.29 -12.24 -8.83
N SER A 29 -6.21 -12.02 -9.59
CA SER A 29 -5.88 -12.87 -10.73
C SER A 29 -5.45 -14.27 -10.34
N VAL A 30 -4.92 -14.46 -9.13
CA VAL A 30 -4.45 -15.75 -8.60
C VAL A 30 -5.23 -16.20 -7.36
N ASP A 31 -5.84 -15.27 -6.63
CA ASP A 31 -6.69 -15.55 -5.48
C ASP A 31 -7.98 -14.72 -5.52
N SER A 32 -9.05 -15.32 -6.03
CA SER A 32 -10.36 -14.67 -6.09
C SER A 32 -11.03 -14.52 -4.71
N SER A 33 -10.62 -15.31 -3.72
CA SER A 33 -11.14 -15.23 -2.35
C SER A 33 -10.63 -14.01 -1.58
N GLY A 34 -9.43 -13.52 -1.96
CA GLY A 34 -8.73 -12.43 -1.28
C GLY A 34 -8.22 -12.80 0.12
N ARG A 35 -8.13 -14.09 0.45
CA ARG A 35 -7.69 -14.58 1.77
C ARG A 35 -6.32 -15.25 1.75
N GLY A 36 -5.81 -15.56 0.56
CA GLY A 36 -4.49 -16.13 0.39
C GLY A 36 -3.37 -15.12 0.59
N ASN A 37 -2.17 -15.65 0.80
CA ASN A 37 -0.96 -14.83 0.74
C ASN A 37 -0.58 -14.64 -0.72
N VAL A 38 -0.52 -13.41 -1.19
CA VAL A 38 -0.17 -13.10 -2.57
C VAL A 38 0.98 -12.11 -2.63
N GLU A 39 1.93 -12.39 -3.51
CA GLU A 39 3.03 -11.48 -3.86
C GLU A 39 2.77 -10.85 -5.23
N VAL A 40 2.83 -9.52 -5.28
CA VAL A 40 2.75 -8.74 -6.52
C VAL A 40 4.07 -7.98 -6.70
N THR A 41 4.79 -8.29 -7.78
CA THR A 41 6.02 -7.59 -8.16
C THR A 41 5.73 -6.66 -9.33
N LEU A 42 5.92 -5.35 -9.11
CA LEU A 42 5.74 -4.32 -10.11
C LEU A 42 7.00 -4.20 -10.96
N ARG A 43 6.85 -4.17 -12.29
CA ARG A 43 7.96 -4.16 -13.25
C ARG A 43 8.05 -2.87 -14.06
N SER A 44 6.90 -2.22 -14.25
CA SER A 44 6.78 -0.99 -15.03
C SER A 44 5.76 -0.06 -14.37
N PRO A 45 5.76 1.24 -14.67
CA PRO A 45 4.68 2.15 -14.27
C PRO A 45 3.32 1.60 -14.73
N ILE A 46 2.33 1.72 -13.87
CA ILE A 46 0.99 1.17 -14.11
C ILE A 46 0.16 2.18 -14.90
N PRO A 47 -0.25 1.87 -16.14
CA PRO A 47 -1.11 2.75 -16.94
C PRO A 47 -2.42 3.05 -16.22
N LEU A 48 -2.88 4.30 -16.33
CA LEU A 48 -4.18 4.75 -15.84
C LEU A 48 -5.18 4.81 -17.01
N ASP A 49 -6.45 4.49 -16.75
CA ASP A 49 -7.55 4.48 -17.69
C ASP A 49 -7.30 3.69 -18.98
N LYS A 50 -6.40 2.73 -18.91
CA LYS A 50 -6.04 1.87 -20.03
C LYS A 50 -6.24 0.41 -19.67
N SER A 51 -6.82 -0.36 -20.60
CA SER A 51 -6.97 -1.81 -20.44
C SER A 51 -5.63 -2.51 -20.50
N MET A 52 -5.38 -3.40 -19.54
CA MET A 52 -4.22 -4.28 -19.46
C MET A 52 -4.68 -5.73 -19.49
N GLN A 53 -3.90 -6.60 -20.10
CA GLN A 53 -4.21 -8.02 -20.24
C GLN A 53 -3.76 -8.79 -19.00
N VAL A 54 -4.62 -9.70 -18.53
CA VAL A 54 -4.34 -10.65 -17.45
C VAL A 54 -4.09 -12.02 -18.06
N ASN A 55 -2.86 -12.51 -17.93
CA ASN A 55 -2.47 -13.85 -18.37
C ASN A 55 -2.25 -14.74 -17.14
N ARG A 56 -3.03 -15.82 -17.02
CA ARG A 56 -2.89 -16.81 -15.96
C ARG A 56 -2.17 -18.04 -16.49
N PHE A 57 -1.36 -18.65 -15.62
CA PHE A 57 -0.57 -19.84 -15.93
C PHE A 57 -1.02 -21.04 -15.10
N GLU A 58 -0.72 -22.24 -15.58
CA GLU A 58 -1.08 -23.51 -14.93
C GLU A 58 -0.42 -23.70 -13.55
N ASP A 59 0.71 -23.04 -13.32
CA ASP A 59 1.41 -23.03 -12.03
C ASP A 59 0.76 -22.12 -10.97
N GLY A 60 -0.40 -21.55 -11.28
CA GLY A 60 -1.15 -20.66 -10.39
C GLY A 60 -0.62 -19.22 -10.37
N THR A 61 0.36 -18.86 -11.20
CA THR A 61 0.85 -17.49 -11.33
C THR A 61 0.07 -16.69 -12.37
N ALA A 62 0.27 -15.36 -12.38
CA ALA A 62 -0.27 -14.51 -13.43
C ALA A 62 0.69 -13.37 -13.79
N THR A 63 0.52 -12.83 -15.00
CA THR A 63 1.14 -11.57 -15.42
C THR A 63 0.09 -10.57 -15.85
N ILE A 64 0.41 -9.30 -15.64
CA ILE A 64 -0.37 -8.17 -16.12
C ILE A 64 0.49 -7.47 -17.17
N ASN A 65 -0.06 -7.28 -18.37
CA ASN A 65 0.68 -6.74 -19.52
C ASN A 65 -0.08 -5.59 -20.18
N ASP A 66 0.65 -4.55 -20.59
CA ASP A 66 0.20 -3.52 -21.53
C ASP A 66 0.87 -3.78 -22.89
N GLY A 67 0.18 -4.45 -23.79
CA GLY A 67 0.79 -4.98 -25.00
C GLY A 67 1.95 -5.93 -24.67
N GLU A 68 3.15 -5.61 -25.15
CA GLU A 68 4.37 -6.39 -24.88
C GLU A 68 5.03 -6.02 -23.55
N THR A 69 4.63 -4.92 -22.93
CA THR A 69 5.21 -4.43 -21.67
C THR A 69 4.68 -5.21 -20.48
N LEU A 70 5.59 -5.86 -19.74
CA LEU A 70 5.27 -6.49 -18.47
C LEU A 70 5.06 -5.43 -17.38
N ILE A 71 3.84 -5.32 -16.88
CA ILE A 71 3.47 -4.39 -15.81
C ILE A 71 3.68 -5.03 -14.44
N ALA A 72 3.18 -6.25 -14.23
CA ALA A 72 3.31 -6.93 -12.95
C ALA A 72 3.38 -8.45 -13.12
N GLN A 73 4.00 -9.08 -12.11
CA GLN A 73 3.96 -10.52 -11.88
C GLN A 73 3.24 -10.78 -10.56
N VAL A 74 2.35 -11.76 -10.56
CA VAL A 74 1.49 -12.10 -9.43
C VAL A 74 1.62 -13.58 -9.14
N LYS A 75 1.81 -13.94 -7.87
CA LYS A 75 1.90 -15.35 -7.46
C LYS A 75 1.36 -15.58 -6.06
N PRO A 76 0.72 -16.71 -5.79
CA PRO A 76 0.48 -17.17 -4.44
C PRO A 76 1.82 -17.52 -3.79
N VAL A 77 1.94 -17.31 -2.48
CA VAL A 77 3.17 -17.60 -1.73
C VAL A 77 2.83 -18.23 -0.39
N ASP A 78 3.67 -19.15 0.06
CA ASP A 78 3.70 -19.55 1.46
C ASP A 78 4.60 -18.56 2.21
N TRP A 79 3.97 -17.73 3.06
CA TRP A 79 4.66 -16.60 3.67
C TRP A 79 4.09 -16.26 5.04
N GLU A 80 5.00 -16.08 5.98
CA GLU A 80 4.71 -15.59 7.32
C GLU A 80 5.57 -14.37 7.63
N MET A 81 5.07 -13.52 8.49
CA MET A 81 5.76 -12.34 8.99
C MET A 81 5.31 -12.10 10.44
N GLU A 82 6.28 -11.91 11.31
CA GLU A 82 6.02 -11.40 12.64
C GLU A 82 5.54 -9.95 12.56
N VAL A 83 4.45 -9.66 13.27
CA VAL A 83 3.83 -8.34 13.31
C VAL A 83 4.06 -7.78 14.72
N PRO A 84 4.77 -6.66 14.87
CA PRO A 84 4.94 -6.01 16.16
C PRO A 84 3.58 -5.61 16.77
N ALA A 85 3.50 -5.61 18.09
CA ALA A 85 2.32 -5.08 18.78
C ALA A 85 2.07 -3.62 18.32
N PRO A 86 0.83 -3.25 18.01
CA PRO A 86 0.51 -1.90 17.60
C PRO A 86 0.73 -0.92 18.78
N PRO A 87 1.07 0.34 18.50
CA PRO A 87 1.09 1.38 19.52
C PRO A 87 -0.33 1.62 20.08
N THR A 88 -0.43 2.23 21.24
CA THR A 88 -1.73 2.56 21.82
C THR A 88 -2.44 3.64 20.99
N TRP A 89 -3.76 3.61 20.99
CA TRP A 89 -4.56 4.62 20.29
C TRP A 89 -4.26 6.04 20.79
N ASP A 90 -3.99 6.21 22.08
CA ASP A 90 -3.68 7.51 22.66
C ASP A 90 -2.31 8.02 22.19
N ASP A 91 -1.31 7.16 22.07
CA ASP A 91 -0.01 7.51 21.51
C ASP A 91 -0.16 7.97 20.05
N VAL A 92 -0.96 7.27 19.26
CA VAL A 92 -1.19 7.63 17.85
C VAL A 92 -1.96 8.95 17.74
N LYS A 93 -3.00 9.17 18.55
CA LYS A 93 -3.74 10.43 18.61
C LYS A 93 -2.82 11.62 18.95
N ALA A 94 -1.89 11.43 19.89
CA ALA A 94 -0.97 12.48 20.34
C ALA A 94 -0.02 12.99 19.23
N VAL A 95 0.20 12.19 18.19
CA VAL A 95 1.11 12.53 17.07
C VAL A 95 0.41 12.68 15.72
N ALA A 96 -0.89 12.49 15.64
CA ALA A 96 -1.64 12.44 14.38
C ALA A 96 -1.42 13.68 13.48
N ASN A 97 -1.21 14.85 14.05
CA ASN A 97 -0.93 16.10 13.31
C ASN A 97 0.54 16.29 12.91
N LYS A 98 1.42 15.33 13.23
CA LYS A 98 2.86 15.40 12.93
C LYS A 98 3.26 14.58 11.72
N SER A 99 2.30 13.98 11.00
CA SER A 99 2.62 13.20 9.80
C SER A 99 3.38 14.04 8.77
N LEU A 100 4.42 13.46 8.20
CA LEU A 100 5.15 14.07 7.07
C LEU A 100 4.24 14.28 5.83
N ALA A 101 3.09 13.60 5.76
CA ALA A 101 2.10 13.84 4.71
C ALA A 101 1.52 15.25 4.73
N PHE A 102 1.53 15.93 5.87
CA PHE A 102 1.06 17.31 6.01
C PHE A 102 2.14 18.37 5.70
N ASP A 103 3.39 17.95 5.49
CA ASP A 103 4.46 18.87 5.13
C ASP A 103 4.26 19.34 3.69
N SER A 104 3.88 20.62 3.54
CA SER A 104 3.73 21.27 2.24
C SER A 104 5.07 21.69 1.63
N ASN A 105 6.17 21.59 2.36
CA ASN A 105 7.48 21.96 1.89
C ASN A 105 8.05 20.93 0.91
N ILE A 106 9.03 21.36 0.13
CA ILE A 106 9.81 20.47 -0.71
C ILE A 106 10.57 19.52 0.20
N ASN A 107 10.28 18.23 0.08
CA ASN A 107 10.92 17.18 0.85
C ASN A 107 11.86 16.37 -0.06
N ASP A 108 13.17 16.47 0.17
CA ASP A 108 14.18 15.77 -0.63
C ASP A 108 14.14 14.24 -0.43
N LEU A 109 13.49 13.76 0.63
CA LEU A 109 13.26 12.31 0.83
C LEU A 109 12.21 11.74 -0.13
N LEU A 110 11.41 12.59 -0.76
CA LEU A 110 10.38 12.16 -1.71
C LEU A 110 10.91 12.18 -3.14
N PRO A 111 10.56 11.19 -3.98
CA PRO A 111 10.86 11.23 -5.41
C PRO A 111 10.32 12.51 -6.05
N GLY A 112 11.19 13.25 -6.79
CA GLY A 112 10.80 14.50 -7.43
C GLY A 112 10.68 15.69 -6.46
N ARG A 113 11.32 15.63 -5.29
CA ARG A 113 11.38 16.64 -4.24
C ARG A 113 10.06 16.79 -3.46
N ARG A 114 9.05 17.44 -4.05
CA ARG A 114 7.71 17.52 -3.48
C ARG A 114 7.01 16.17 -3.47
N GLY A 115 7.52 15.25 -4.33
CA GLY A 115 6.94 13.94 -4.54
C GLY A 115 5.52 14.03 -5.11
N PHE A 116 4.84 12.93 -5.04
CA PHE A 116 3.46 12.79 -5.53
C PHE A 116 2.48 12.45 -4.41
N HIS A 117 2.93 12.41 -3.17
CA HIS A 117 2.04 12.05 -2.06
C HIS A 117 0.85 12.98 -1.87
N PRO A 118 0.88 14.30 -2.19
CA PRO A 118 -0.31 15.14 -2.05
C PRO A 118 -1.52 14.64 -2.84
N ILE A 119 -1.30 13.99 -3.98
CA ILE A 119 -2.34 13.47 -4.87
C ILE A 119 -2.43 11.94 -4.86
N CYS A 120 -1.67 11.27 -4.01
CA CYS A 120 -1.66 9.82 -3.92
C CYS A 120 -2.95 9.29 -3.30
N PHE A 121 -3.55 8.28 -3.89
CA PHE A 121 -4.79 7.67 -3.38
C PHE A 121 -4.64 7.11 -1.94
N CYS A 122 -3.45 6.65 -1.54
CA CYS A 122 -3.19 6.18 -0.18
C CYS A 122 -3.06 7.31 0.84
N CYS A 123 -2.05 8.20 0.67
CA CYS A 123 -1.63 9.17 1.69
C CYS A 123 -1.85 10.63 1.27
N GLY A 124 -2.48 10.86 0.12
CA GLY A 124 -2.64 12.20 -0.43
C GLY A 124 -3.68 13.03 0.30
N ILE A 125 -3.26 14.17 0.84
CA ILE A 125 -4.15 15.11 1.53
C ILE A 125 -4.94 16.00 0.56
N GLU A 126 -4.47 16.12 -0.68
CA GLU A 126 -5.12 16.87 -1.77
C GLU A 126 -5.93 15.94 -2.69
N HIS A 127 -6.06 14.66 -2.34
CA HIS A 127 -6.83 13.69 -3.14
C HIS A 127 -8.29 13.66 -2.67
N ASP A 128 -9.24 14.06 -3.52
CA ASP A 128 -10.66 14.23 -3.17
C ASP A 128 -11.32 12.98 -2.56
N THR A 129 -10.93 11.80 -3.05
CA THR A 129 -11.51 10.52 -2.65
C THR A 129 -10.50 9.55 -2.05
N GLY A 130 -9.29 10.03 -1.74
CA GLY A 130 -8.20 9.23 -1.21
C GLY A 130 -8.47 8.67 0.19
N LEU A 131 -7.70 7.67 0.57
CA LEU A 131 -7.82 7.02 1.87
C LEU A 131 -7.27 7.89 3.00
N GLN A 132 -6.35 8.80 2.70
CA GLN A 132 -5.70 9.72 3.65
C GLN A 132 -5.04 8.99 4.84
N VAL A 133 -4.36 7.88 4.58
CA VAL A 133 -3.59 7.16 5.59
C VAL A 133 -2.30 7.93 5.86
N CYS A 134 -2.40 8.93 6.76
CA CYS A 134 -1.33 9.86 7.11
C CYS A 134 -0.65 9.42 8.40
N VAL A 135 0.32 8.51 8.29
CA VAL A 135 1.04 7.97 9.44
C VAL A 135 2.06 8.96 9.99
N ALA A 136 2.27 8.93 11.32
CA ALA A 136 3.31 9.69 12.02
C ALA A 136 4.15 8.76 12.90
N GLN A 137 5.38 9.19 13.24
CA GLN A 137 6.29 8.44 14.11
C GLN A 137 5.65 8.20 15.48
N THR A 138 5.57 6.93 15.89
CA THR A 138 5.00 6.49 17.16
C THR A 138 5.87 5.36 17.72
N GLY A 139 6.76 5.68 18.66
CA GLY A 139 7.80 4.75 19.11
C GLY A 139 8.72 4.32 17.97
N ASP A 140 8.89 3.01 17.78
CA ASP A 140 9.73 2.43 16.71
C ASP A 140 8.96 2.21 15.41
N GLN A 141 7.67 2.53 15.39
CA GLN A 141 6.77 2.39 14.26
C GLN A 141 6.29 3.77 13.75
N VAL A 142 5.66 3.78 12.60
CA VAL A 142 4.75 4.85 12.19
C VAL A 142 3.33 4.32 12.26
N ALA A 143 2.38 5.18 12.65
CA ALA A 143 0.99 4.77 12.77
C ALA A 143 0.02 5.89 12.44
N ALA A 144 -1.21 5.51 12.05
CA ALA A 144 -2.34 6.40 11.85
C ALA A 144 -3.64 5.73 12.30
N ILE A 145 -4.53 6.52 12.88
CA ILE A 145 -5.93 6.15 13.01
C ILE A 145 -6.59 6.45 11.68
N TRP A 146 -7.09 5.39 11.03
CA TRP A 146 -7.70 5.47 9.72
C TRP A 146 -9.22 5.36 9.84
N GLN A 147 -9.90 6.49 9.68
CA GLN A 147 -11.37 6.54 9.66
C GLN A 147 -11.84 6.10 8.28
N THR A 148 -12.41 4.91 8.18
CA THR A 148 -12.99 4.44 6.92
C THR A 148 -14.39 5.07 6.71
N LYS A 149 -14.82 5.15 5.44
CA LYS A 149 -16.12 5.72 5.09
C LYS A 149 -17.12 4.61 4.82
N GLU A 150 -18.35 4.73 5.31
CA GLU A 150 -19.43 3.77 5.01
C GLU A 150 -19.66 3.61 3.49
N SER A 151 -19.49 4.71 2.73
CA SER A 151 -19.65 4.73 1.28
C SER A 151 -18.58 3.91 0.51
N TRP A 152 -17.56 3.41 1.19
CA TRP A 152 -16.55 2.53 0.58
C TRP A 152 -16.94 1.05 0.61
N GLY A 153 -18.00 0.71 1.34
CA GLY A 153 -18.45 -0.69 1.45
C GLY A 153 -18.83 -1.29 0.10
N ASP A 154 -18.40 -2.53 -0.12
CA ASP A 154 -18.91 -3.36 -1.21
C ASP A 154 -20.38 -3.78 -0.93
N ASP A 155 -20.95 -4.63 -1.79
CA ASP A 155 -22.33 -5.15 -1.65
C ASP A 155 -22.60 -5.86 -0.31
N ASN A 156 -21.55 -6.27 0.41
CA ASN A 156 -21.61 -6.88 1.73
C ASN A 156 -21.31 -5.86 2.86
N GLY A 157 -21.09 -4.61 2.55
CA GLY A 157 -20.70 -3.54 3.47
C GLY A 157 -19.28 -3.69 4.02
N LEU A 158 -18.40 -4.42 3.32
CA LEU A 158 -17.01 -4.63 3.72
C LEU A 158 -16.07 -3.73 2.90
N ILE A 159 -14.98 -3.27 3.54
CA ILE A 159 -13.93 -2.52 2.86
C ILE A 159 -13.37 -3.35 1.71
N PRO A 160 -13.24 -2.79 0.47
CA PRO A 160 -12.65 -3.49 -0.65
C PRO A 160 -11.22 -3.99 -0.35
N LEU A 161 -10.88 -5.15 -0.88
CA LEU A 161 -9.55 -5.74 -0.72
C LEU A 161 -8.46 -4.75 -1.14
N GLU A 162 -8.66 -4.08 -2.26
CA GLU A 162 -7.74 -3.11 -2.85
C GLU A 162 -7.45 -1.93 -1.91
N PHE A 163 -8.44 -1.52 -1.09
CA PHE A 163 -8.26 -0.42 -0.13
C PHE A 163 -7.41 -0.84 1.06
N LEU A 164 -7.56 -2.08 1.53
CA LEU A 164 -6.70 -2.62 2.59
C LEU A 164 -5.25 -2.71 2.12
N TRP A 165 -5.03 -3.23 0.91
CA TRP A 165 -3.70 -3.27 0.31
C TRP A 165 -3.11 -1.86 0.12
N THR A 166 -3.94 -0.90 -0.31
CA THR A 166 -3.56 0.51 -0.42
C THR A 166 -3.11 1.08 0.94
N ALA A 167 -3.89 0.84 1.99
CA ALA A 167 -3.58 1.35 3.32
C ALA A 167 -2.26 0.79 3.89
N MET A 168 -1.79 -0.36 3.38
CA MET A 168 -0.53 -0.98 3.76
C MET A 168 0.66 -0.60 2.86
N ASP A 169 0.48 0.23 1.83
CA ASP A 169 1.52 0.64 0.88
C ASP A 169 2.38 1.79 1.44
N CYS A 170 1.93 3.03 1.30
CA CYS A 170 2.72 4.22 1.65
C CYS A 170 3.26 4.24 3.09
N PRO A 171 2.57 3.70 4.13
CA PRO A 171 3.12 3.67 5.47
C PRO A 171 4.51 3.05 5.58
N GLY A 172 4.80 2.02 4.79
CA GLY A 172 6.12 1.41 4.72
C GLY A 172 7.22 2.37 4.23
N GLN A 173 6.89 3.27 3.31
CA GLN A 173 7.79 4.33 2.87
C GLN A 173 8.01 5.38 3.95
N PHE A 174 6.93 5.82 4.61
CA PHE A 174 7.00 6.81 5.69
C PHE A 174 7.84 6.31 6.87
N ALA A 175 7.83 5.00 7.17
CA ALA A 175 8.68 4.43 8.22
C ALA A 175 10.18 4.64 7.97
N TYR A 176 10.62 4.75 6.72
CA TYR A 176 11.98 5.12 6.34
C TYR A 176 12.17 6.64 6.33
N MET A 177 11.19 7.39 5.83
CA MET A 177 11.27 8.84 5.74
C MET A 177 11.39 9.50 7.13
N GLU A 178 10.68 9.01 8.13
CA GLU A 178 10.80 9.48 9.52
C GLU A 178 12.22 9.27 10.10
N LYS A 179 12.99 8.36 9.52
CA LYS A 179 14.40 8.13 9.85
C LYS A 179 15.38 8.90 8.94
N GLY A 180 14.87 9.80 8.10
CA GLY A 180 15.68 10.56 7.14
C GLY A 180 16.21 9.72 5.97
N ILE A 181 15.67 8.52 5.75
CA ILE A 181 16.13 7.60 4.70
C ILE A 181 15.23 7.75 3.48
N ARG A 182 15.85 8.13 2.35
CA ARG A 182 15.16 8.20 1.07
C ARG A 182 14.95 6.80 0.50
N THR A 183 13.70 6.47 0.20
CA THR A 183 13.34 5.29 -0.60
C THR A 183 13.04 5.71 -2.04
N GLY A 184 12.55 4.79 -2.86
CA GLY A 184 12.12 5.09 -4.22
C GLY A 184 10.67 4.67 -4.43
N MET A 185 10.45 3.86 -5.47
CA MET A 185 9.13 3.37 -5.84
C MET A 185 8.88 2.00 -5.23
N LEU A 186 7.62 1.69 -4.95
CA LEU A 186 7.24 0.32 -4.60
C LEU A 186 7.58 -0.63 -5.76
N GLY A 187 8.42 -1.62 -5.48
CA GLY A 187 8.76 -2.66 -6.44
C GLY A 187 8.04 -3.99 -6.16
N ARG A 188 7.62 -4.21 -4.90
CA ARG A 188 6.93 -5.44 -4.51
C ARG A 188 6.09 -5.23 -3.27
N ILE A 189 4.93 -5.87 -3.24
CA ILE A 189 4.11 -6.02 -2.06
C ILE A 189 3.68 -7.49 -1.92
N THR A 190 3.85 -8.05 -0.73
CA THR A 190 3.32 -9.35 -0.33
C THR A 190 2.33 -9.10 0.80
N ALA A 191 1.10 -9.50 0.65
CA ALA A 191 0.09 -9.25 1.67
C ALA A 191 -0.80 -10.46 1.96
N SER A 192 -1.36 -10.44 3.16
CA SER A 192 -2.36 -11.38 3.66
C SER A 192 -3.48 -10.60 4.32
N VAL A 193 -4.71 -10.90 3.97
CA VAL A 193 -5.92 -10.35 4.59
C VAL A 193 -6.69 -11.50 5.20
N SER A 194 -6.68 -11.59 6.54
CA SER A 194 -7.39 -12.66 7.27
C SER A 194 -8.90 -12.45 7.25
N GLU A 195 -9.32 -11.19 7.34
CA GLU A 195 -10.71 -10.77 7.32
C GLU A 195 -10.79 -9.32 6.84
N ARG A 196 -11.88 -8.97 6.16
CA ARG A 196 -12.12 -7.58 5.76
C ARG A 196 -13.03 -6.90 6.79
N PRO A 197 -12.62 -5.72 7.33
CA PRO A 197 -13.43 -4.95 8.26
C PRO A 197 -14.67 -4.37 7.55
N ARG A 198 -15.65 -3.95 8.33
CA ARG A 198 -16.80 -3.22 7.79
C ARG A 198 -16.41 -1.80 7.43
N ALA A 199 -17.02 -1.30 6.37
CA ALA A 199 -16.93 0.10 6.02
C ALA A 199 -17.56 0.98 7.12
N GLY A 200 -16.94 2.11 7.43
CA GLY A 200 -17.31 2.98 8.55
C GLY A 200 -16.55 2.70 9.85
N GLU A 201 -15.88 1.53 9.97
CA GLU A 201 -15.04 1.25 11.14
C GLU A 201 -13.80 2.14 11.17
N THR A 202 -13.37 2.48 12.37
CA THR A 202 -12.09 3.16 12.60
C THR A 202 -11.01 2.11 12.86
N LEU A 203 -9.94 2.17 12.10
CA LEU A 203 -8.86 1.19 12.11
C LEU A 203 -7.54 1.85 12.49
N LEU A 204 -6.60 1.05 12.95
CA LEU A 204 -5.23 1.45 13.21
C LEU A 204 -4.33 0.85 12.12
N VAL A 205 -3.66 1.72 11.36
CA VAL A 205 -2.64 1.32 10.38
C VAL A 205 -1.27 1.57 10.97
N THR A 206 -0.40 0.56 10.97
CA THR A 206 0.98 0.66 11.44
C THR A 206 1.96 0.23 10.36
N ALA A 207 3.20 0.76 10.42
CA ALA A 207 4.29 0.25 9.61
C ALA A 207 5.64 0.42 10.32
N TRP A 208 6.61 -0.40 9.93
CA TRP A 208 7.96 -0.43 10.50
C TRP A 208 9.01 -0.80 9.45
N THR A 209 10.23 -0.36 9.68
CA THR A 209 11.37 -0.76 8.84
C THR A 209 11.81 -2.17 9.22
N ILE A 210 12.13 -3.01 8.23
CA ILE A 210 12.65 -4.37 8.45
C ILE A 210 14.17 -4.37 8.26
N LEU A 211 14.63 -4.09 7.03
CA LEU A 211 16.05 -4.06 6.70
C LEU A 211 16.28 -3.32 5.38
N VAL A 212 17.54 -2.98 5.11
CA VAL A 212 17.99 -2.40 3.83
C VAL A 212 19.04 -3.31 3.21
N GLU A 213 18.85 -3.70 1.95
CA GLU A 213 19.80 -4.48 1.15
C GLU A 213 20.10 -3.73 -0.15
N GLY A 214 21.23 -3.07 -0.21
CA GLY A 214 21.59 -2.23 -1.35
C GLY A 214 20.53 -1.17 -1.61
N LYS A 215 19.82 -1.25 -2.74
CA LYS A 215 18.74 -0.33 -3.09
C LYS A 215 17.35 -0.76 -2.59
N LYS A 216 17.25 -1.90 -1.95
CA LYS A 216 15.97 -2.45 -1.50
C LYS A 216 15.77 -2.09 -0.02
N HIS A 217 14.66 -1.40 0.24
CA HIS A 217 14.20 -1.05 1.58
C HIS A 217 12.98 -1.90 1.90
N PHE A 218 13.09 -2.79 2.87
CA PHE A 218 12.02 -3.69 3.26
C PHE A 218 11.27 -3.11 4.45
N ALA A 219 9.95 -3.00 4.33
CA ALA A 219 9.09 -2.55 5.41
C ALA A 219 7.96 -3.54 5.66
N GLY A 220 7.49 -3.60 6.90
CA GLY A 220 6.26 -4.26 7.28
C GLY A 220 5.16 -3.24 7.51
N SER A 221 3.91 -3.64 7.31
CA SER A 221 2.73 -2.87 7.67
C SER A 221 1.59 -3.79 8.10
N ALA A 222 0.68 -3.26 8.93
CA ALA A 222 -0.44 -4.02 9.44
C ALA A 222 -1.65 -3.12 9.72
N ILE A 223 -2.84 -3.74 9.72
CA ILE A 223 -4.11 -3.08 10.02
C ILE A 223 -4.79 -3.80 11.18
N PHE A 224 -5.18 -3.04 12.19
CA PHE A 224 -5.83 -3.55 13.41
C PHE A 224 -7.14 -2.81 13.68
N ASP A 225 -8.02 -3.43 14.46
CA ASP A 225 -9.12 -2.73 15.14
C ASP A 225 -8.68 -2.13 16.49
N GLU A 226 -9.65 -1.52 17.17
CA GLU A 226 -9.41 -0.90 18.48
C GLU A 226 -9.09 -1.94 19.58
N GLN A 227 -9.48 -3.17 19.41
CA GLN A 227 -9.21 -4.27 20.34
C GLN A 227 -7.89 -4.98 20.06
N GLY A 228 -7.14 -4.54 19.04
CA GLY A 228 -5.86 -5.13 18.62
C GLY A 228 -6.01 -6.39 17.76
N LYS A 229 -7.19 -6.67 17.22
CA LYS A 229 -7.40 -7.74 16.24
C LYS A 229 -6.71 -7.37 14.92
N LEU A 230 -5.86 -8.26 14.43
CA LEU A 230 -5.18 -8.10 13.14
C LEU A 230 -6.10 -8.49 11.98
N TYR A 231 -6.37 -7.55 11.07
CA TYR A 231 -7.13 -7.77 9.84
C TYR A 231 -6.26 -8.11 8.64
N ALA A 232 -5.13 -7.42 8.53
CA ALA A 232 -4.25 -7.56 7.38
C ALA A 232 -2.80 -7.23 7.73
N LYS A 233 -1.86 -7.84 7.01
CA LYS A 233 -0.44 -7.54 7.10
C LYS A 233 0.21 -7.56 5.72
N ALA A 234 1.24 -6.75 5.52
CA ALA A 234 1.99 -6.72 4.28
C ALA A 234 3.49 -6.50 4.51
N LYS A 235 4.29 -7.05 3.60
CA LYS A 235 5.71 -6.75 3.44
C LYS A 235 5.90 -6.03 2.12
N THR A 236 6.49 -4.85 2.16
CA THR A 236 6.78 -4.03 0.99
C THR A 236 8.27 -3.98 0.72
N VAL A 237 8.64 -3.85 -0.55
CA VAL A 237 10.01 -3.62 -1.01
C VAL A 237 10.03 -2.36 -1.86
N TRP A 238 10.66 -1.33 -1.33
CA TRP A 238 10.86 -0.05 -2.00
C TRP A 238 12.21 -0.02 -2.65
N ILE A 239 12.27 0.39 -3.92
CA ILE A 239 13.50 0.42 -4.70
C ILE A 239 14.04 1.84 -4.72
N GLY A 240 15.12 2.08 -4.00
CA GLY A 240 15.82 3.35 -3.97
C GLY A 240 16.41 3.71 -5.33
N ARG A 241 16.58 5.00 -5.61
CA ARG A 241 17.34 5.47 -6.77
C ARG A 241 18.84 5.23 -6.54
N ARG A 242 19.60 5.09 -7.64
CA ARG A 242 21.05 5.31 -7.55
C ARG A 242 21.25 6.77 -7.14
N GLU A 243 22.06 7.00 -6.14
CA GLU A 243 22.72 8.28 -5.98
C GLU A 243 23.75 8.30 -7.11
N ASP A 244 23.58 9.23 -8.04
CA ASP A 244 24.57 9.53 -9.08
C ASP A 244 25.69 10.36 -8.46
#